data_3babc69e00015c4e211d723d191bc6ff
#
_entry.id   3babc69e00015c4e211d723d191bc6ff
#
_cell.length_a   1.000
_cell.length_b   1.000
_cell.length_c   1.000
_cell.angle_alpha   90.00
_cell.angle_beta   90.00
_cell.angle_gamma   90.00
#
_symmetry.space_group_name_H-M   'P 1'
#
loop_
_entity.id
_entity.type
_entity.pdbx_description
1 polymer ?
#
loop_
_entity_poly.entity_id
_entity_poly.type
_entity_poly.pdbx_seq_one_letter_code
_entity_poly.pdbx_strand_id
1 'polypeptide(L)'
;MSLTSAATLATLDRTGPRRITDLAVIAGVTQPAMTVLVRVMEESGLVERRGDPSDKRVTLACLTEAGASYVRARRQAGVQAYVGLIDKLTDDEVEALVAALPALQHLAELDSQDREDSKQ
;
A
#
# COMPACT_ATOMS: atom_id res chain seq x y z
N MET A 1 -3.15 12.67 7.58
CA MET A 1 -2.16 11.96 6.74
C MET A 1 -2.62 11.99 5.29
N SER A 2 -1.71 12.18 4.35
CA SER A 2 -2.04 12.27 2.93
C SER A 2 -2.38 10.89 2.35
N LEU A 3 -3.08 10.88 1.22
CA LEU A 3 -3.39 9.65 0.50
C LEU A 3 -2.11 8.93 0.06
N THR A 4 -1.10 9.69 -0.40
CA THR A 4 0.19 9.13 -0.80
C THR A 4 0.91 8.45 0.37
N SER A 5 0.88 9.05 1.55
CA SER A 5 1.46 8.44 2.76
C SER A 5 0.74 7.13 3.12
N ALA A 6 -0.59 7.15 3.10
CA ALA A 6 -1.39 5.95 3.37
C ALA A 6 -1.11 4.84 2.37
N ALA A 7 -1.02 5.16 1.08
CA ALA A 7 -0.70 4.20 0.02
C ALA A 7 0.72 3.64 0.18
N THR A 8 1.68 4.47 0.60
CA THR A 8 3.06 4.04 0.85
C THR A 8 3.14 3.06 2.02
N LEU A 9 2.42 3.35 3.11
CA LEU A 9 2.35 2.42 4.24
C LEU A 9 1.74 1.08 3.84
N ALA A 10 0.68 1.11 3.04
CA ALA A 10 0.04 -0.10 2.52
C ALA A 10 1.01 -0.90 1.63
N THR A 11 1.81 -0.22 0.81
CA THR A 11 2.85 -0.86 -0.01
C THR A 11 3.88 -1.57 0.86
N LEU A 12 4.37 -0.91 1.92
CA LEU A 12 5.32 -1.52 2.85
C LEU A 12 4.73 -2.72 3.56
N ASP A 13 3.46 -2.66 3.95
CA ASP A 13 2.77 -3.79 4.58
C ASP A 13 2.68 -5.00 3.65
N ARG A 14 2.36 -4.76 2.38
CA ARG A 14 2.16 -5.81 1.38
C ARG A 14 3.47 -6.42 0.90
N THR A 15 4.52 -5.61 0.74
CA THR A 15 5.75 -6.02 0.05
C THR A 15 7.00 -6.09 0.93
N GLY A 16 6.92 -5.60 2.18
CA GLY A 16 8.07 -5.54 3.09
C GLY A 16 8.97 -4.33 2.85
N PRO A 17 10.15 -4.29 3.48
CA PRO A 17 11.06 -3.15 3.38
C PRO A 17 11.42 -2.79 1.95
N ARG A 18 11.49 -1.48 1.68
CA ARG A 18 11.78 -0.94 0.36
C ARG A 18 12.74 0.24 0.43
N ARG A 19 13.53 0.41 -0.62
CA ARG A 19 14.35 1.61 -0.82
C ARG A 19 13.46 2.82 -1.07
N ILE A 20 13.89 3.99 -0.64
CA ILE A 20 13.15 5.23 -0.88
C ILE A 20 12.96 5.47 -2.38
N THR A 21 13.98 5.15 -3.18
CA THR A 21 13.89 5.27 -4.65
C THR A 21 12.78 4.40 -5.24
N ASP A 22 12.61 3.17 -4.73
CA ASP A 22 11.56 2.26 -5.19
C ASP A 22 10.18 2.79 -4.79
N LEU A 23 10.04 3.29 -3.58
CA LEU A 23 8.78 3.87 -3.10
C LEU A 23 8.37 5.08 -3.94
N ALA A 24 9.33 5.93 -4.32
CA ALA A 24 9.07 7.09 -5.17
C ALA A 24 8.52 6.67 -6.53
N VAL A 25 9.11 5.64 -7.15
CA VAL A 25 8.64 5.10 -8.43
C VAL A 25 7.23 4.53 -8.29
N ILE A 26 7.00 3.71 -7.26
CA ILE A 26 5.69 3.06 -7.04
C ILE A 26 4.60 4.12 -6.83
N ALA A 27 4.89 5.17 -6.06
CA ALA A 27 3.93 6.22 -5.74
C ALA A 27 3.79 7.27 -6.86
N GLY A 28 4.68 7.26 -7.85
CA GLY A 28 4.66 8.26 -8.93
C GLY A 28 5.03 9.66 -8.46
N VAL A 29 5.91 9.76 -7.48
CA VAL A 29 6.41 11.05 -6.95
C VAL A 29 7.92 11.14 -7.11
N THR A 30 8.47 12.34 -6.94
CA THR A 30 9.92 12.53 -6.98
C THR A 30 10.60 11.92 -5.76
N GLN A 31 11.87 11.59 -5.87
CA GLN A 31 12.64 11.05 -4.75
C GLN A 31 12.71 12.03 -3.57
N PRO A 32 12.96 13.34 -3.77
CA PRO A 32 12.91 14.30 -2.66
C PRO A 32 11.55 14.34 -1.96
N ALA A 33 10.46 14.26 -2.71
CA ALA A 33 9.11 14.23 -2.14
C ALA A 33 8.90 12.98 -1.29
N MET A 34 9.32 11.81 -1.77
CA MET A 34 9.24 10.57 -1.01
C MET A 34 10.11 10.62 0.23
N THR A 35 11.29 11.23 0.17
CA THR A 35 12.18 11.38 1.32
C THR A 35 11.48 12.19 2.43
N VAL A 36 10.78 13.26 2.07
CA VAL A 36 9.99 14.06 3.03
C VAL A 36 8.86 13.22 3.64
N LEU A 37 8.12 12.48 2.80
CA LEU A 37 7.02 11.62 3.27
C LEU A 37 7.51 10.56 4.25
N VAL A 38 8.62 9.91 3.95
CA VAL A 38 9.22 8.89 4.82
C VAL A 38 9.65 9.50 6.15
N ARG A 39 10.23 10.70 6.13
CA ARG A 39 10.60 11.41 7.36
C ARG A 39 9.38 11.69 8.24
N VAL A 40 8.30 12.19 7.65
CA VAL A 40 7.06 12.47 8.40
C VAL A 40 6.50 11.17 9.01
N MET A 41 6.48 10.09 8.26
CA MET A 41 6.01 8.79 8.76
C MET A 41 6.94 8.24 9.86
N GLU A 42 8.25 8.48 9.74
CA GLU A 42 9.22 8.09 10.76
C GLU A 42 9.00 8.87 12.06
N GLU A 43 8.78 10.17 11.96
CA GLU A 43 8.47 11.03 13.11
C GLU A 43 7.17 10.62 13.81
N SER A 44 6.22 10.10 13.05
CA SER A 44 4.95 9.58 13.58
C SER A 44 5.08 8.15 14.15
N GLY A 45 6.25 7.53 14.06
CA GLY A 45 6.50 6.19 14.57
C GLY A 45 5.94 5.06 13.71
N LEU A 46 5.51 5.34 12.48
CA LEU A 46 4.89 4.34 11.59
C LEU A 46 5.91 3.62 10.71
N VAL A 47 7.06 4.25 10.50
CA VAL A 47 8.16 3.74 9.67
C VAL A 47 9.47 3.95 10.41
N GLU A 48 10.42 3.06 10.18
CA GLU A 48 11.80 3.24 10.66
C GLU A 48 12.75 3.03 9.48
N ARG A 49 13.92 3.62 9.57
CA ARG A 49 14.98 3.44 8.57
C ARG A 49 15.95 2.39 9.05
N ARG A 50 16.33 1.48 8.16
CA ARG A 50 17.34 0.46 8.44
C ARG A 50 18.32 0.41 7.28
N GLY A 51 19.59 0.10 7.57
CA GLY A 51 20.56 -0.18 6.52
C GLY A 51 20.21 -1.46 5.79
N ASP A 52 20.48 -1.49 4.48
CA ASP A 52 20.34 -2.71 3.69
C ASP A 52 21.47 -3.67 4.08
N PRO A 53 21.17 -4.92 4.48
CA PRO A 53 22.20 -5.91 4.83
C PRO A 53 23.18 -6.20 3.69
N SER A 54 22.73 -6.07 2.43
CA SER A 54 23.52 -6.36 1.24
C SER A 54 24.33 -5.17 0.71
N ASP A 55 23.94 -3.92 1.09
CA ASP A 55 24.64 -2.71 0.66
C ASP A 55 24.47 -1.61 1.70
N LYS A 56 25.56 -1.32 2.42
CA LYS A 56 25.58 -0.34 3.50
C LYS A 56 25.31 1.10 3.05
N ARG A 57 25.39 1.37 1.74
CA ARG A 57 25.12 2.70 1.19
C ARG A 57 23.63 2.95 1.01
N VAL A 58 22.82 1.93 1.16
CA VAL A 58 21.38 1.96 0.90
C VAL A 58 20.61 1.92 2.20
N THR A 59 19.61 2.79 2.32
CA THR A 59 18.68 2.82 3.45
C THR A 59 17.32 2.30 3.01
N LEU A 60 16.77 1.40 3.81
CA LEU A 60 15.43 0.84 3.59
C LEU A 60 14.44 1.51 4.53
N ALA A 61 13.24 1.78 4.03
CA ALA A 61 12.09 2.14 4.84
C ALA A 61 11.39 0.85 5.27
N CYS A 62 11.16 0.70 6.54
CA CYS A 62 10.55 -0.50 7.13
C CYS A 62 9.32 -0.10 7.94
N LEU A 63 8.22 -0.84 7.76
CA LEU A 63 7.02 -0.62 8.53
C LEU A 63 7.27 -1.04 9.98
N THR A 64 6.89 -0.19 10.93
CA THR A 64 6.91 -0.55 12.35
C THR A 64 5.65 -1.33 12.72
N GLU A 65 5.62 -1.90 13.93
CA GLU A 65 4.42 -2.56 14.45
C GLU A 65 3.25 -1.56 14.52
N ALA A 66 3.51 -0.32 14.94
CA ALA A 66 2.51 0.75 14.95
C ALA A 66 2.03 1.07 13.54
N GLY A 67 2.94 1.08 12.56
CA GLY A 67 2.59 1.27 11.15
C GLY A 67 1.70 0.16 10.62
N ALA A 68 2.01 -1.10 10.94
CA ALA A 68 1.19 -2.26 10.56
C ALA A 68 -0.21 -2.18 11.16
N SER A 69 -0.31 -1.80 12.45
CA SER A 69 -1.59 -1.61 13.13
C SER A 69 -2.41 -0.50 12.47
N TYR A 70 -1.77 0.60 12.10
CA TYR A 70 -2.41 1.72 11.41
C TYR A 70 -2.99 1.28 10.05
N VAL A 71 -2.23 0.53 9.27
CA VAL A 71 -2.67 0.02 7.96
C VAL A 71 -3.89 -0.91 8.14
N ARG A 72 -3.84 -1.83 9.10
CA ARG A 72 -4.95 -2.74 9.37
C ARG A 72 -6.21 -2.00 9.78
N ALA A 73 -6.10 -1.01 10.65
CA ALA A 73 -7.23 -0.22 11.12
C ALA A 73 -7.89 0.56 9.97
N ARG A 74 -7.09 1.17 9.09
CA ARG A 74 -7.61 1.88 7.91
C ARG A 74 -8.29 0.92 6.93
N ARG A 75 -7.72 -0.26 6.74
CA ARG A 75 -8.31 -1.29 5.86
C ARG A 75 -9.65 -1.75 6.40
N GLN A 76 -9.75 -2.00 7.71
CA GLN A 76 -11.01 -2.38 8.35
C GLN A 76 -12.06 -1.27 8.24
N ALA A 77 -11.68 -0.01 8.47
CA ALA A 77 -12.59 1.12 8.35
C ALA A 77 -13.13 1.25 6.92
N GLY A 78 -12.27 1.05 5.91
CA GLY A 78 -12.67 1.05 4.51
C GLY A 78 -13.64 -0.08 4.19
N VAL A 79 -13.35 -1.30 4.66
CA VAL A 79 -14.24 -2.46 4.47
C VAL A 79 -15.60 -2.21 5.12
N GLN A 80 -15.62 -1.69 6.35
CA GLN A 80 -16.88 -1.40 7.06
C GLN A 80 -17.73 -0.37 6.30
N ALA A 81 -17.08 0.67 5.76
CA ALA A 81 -17.78 1.68 4.97
C ALA A 81 -18.42 1.08 3.71
N TYR A 82 -17.69 0.20 3.00
CA TYR A 82 -18.21 -0.47 1.82
C TYR A 82 -19.30 -1.47 2.14
N VAL A 83 -19.20 -2.22 3.23
CA VAL A 83 -20.24 -3.15 3.68
C VAL A 83 -21.54 -2.39 3.91
N GLY A 84 -21.48 -1.22 4.55
CA GLY A 84 -22.67 -0.38 4.77
C GLY A 84 -23.30 0.11 3.46
N LEU A 85 -22.51 0.38 2.44
CA LEU A 85 -23.00 0.76 1.11
C LEU A 85 -23.60 -0.44 0.36
N ILE A 86 -22.95 -1.59 0.43
CA ILE A 86 -23.41 -2.83 -0.22
C ILE A 86 -24.79 -3.24 0.32
N ASP A 87 -25.05 -3.05 1.61
CA ASP A 87 -26.35 -3.34 2.21
C ASP A 87 -27.51 -2.54 1.58
N LYS A 88 -27.19 -1.44 0.89
CA LYS A 88 -28.21 -0.62 0.19
C LYS A 88 -28.48 -1.09 -1.22
N LEU A 89 -27.72 -2.03 -1.74
CA LEU A 89 -27.93 -2.57 -3.09
C LEU A 89 -29.09 -3.56 -3.09
N THR A 90 -29.68 -3.74 -4.28
CA THR A 90 -30.66 -4.80 -4.50
C THR A 90 -29.97 -6.17 -4.50
N ASP A 91 -30.74 -7.23 -4.28
CA ASP A 91 -30.22 -8.59 -4.34
C ASP A 91 -29.61 -8.92 -5.71
N ASP A 92 -30.23 -8.45 -6.80
CA ASP A 92 -29.72 -8.65 -8.16
C ASP A 92 -28.36 -7.94 -8.35
N GLU A 93 -28.20 -6.74 -7.80
CA GLU A 93 -26.94 -6.01 -7.85
C GLU A 93 -25.83 -6.73 -7.07
N VAL A 94 -26.15 -7.26 -5.89
CA VAL A 94 -25.20 -8.05 -5.09
C VAL A 94 -24.78 -9.31 -5.86
N GLU A 95 -25.73 -10.02 -6.49
CA GLU A 95 -25.42 -11.20 -7.30
C GLU A 95 -24.50 -10.85 -8.46
N ALA A 96 -24.73 -9.70 -9.14
CA ALA A 96 -23.89 -9.25 -10.23
C ALA A 96 -22.46 -8.98 -9.77
N LEU A 97 -22.27 -8.37 -8.58
CA LEU A 97 -20.95 -8.12 -8.02
C LEU A 97 -20.23 -9.44 -7.67
N VAL A 98 -20.95 -10.38 -7.06
CA VAL A 98 -20.37 -11.69 -6.72
C VAL A 98 -19.93 -12.42 -7.99
N ALA A 99 -20.74 -12.37 -9.05
CA ALA A 99 -20.41 -12.98 -10.34
C ALA A 99 -19.18 -12.34 -11.00
N ALA A 100 -18.91 -11.06 -10.71
CA ALA A 100 -17.77 -10.34 -11.26
C ALA A 100 -16.45 -10.57 -10.48
N LEU A 101 -16.49 -11.15 -9.28
CA LEU A 101 -15.30 -11.34 -8.44
C LEU A 101 -14.14 -12.06 -9.14
N PRO A 102 -14.36 -13.17 -9.87
CA PRO A 102 -13.25 -13.84 -10.57
C PRO A 102 -12.56 -12.92 -11.58
N ALA A 103 -13.32 -12.09 -12.30
CA ALA A 103 -12.77 -11.14 -13.26
C ALA A 103 -11.95 -10.05 -12.56
N LEU A 104 -12.42 -9.54 -11.42
CA LEU A 104 -11.71 -8.55 -10.62
C LEU A 104 -10.41 -9.12 -10.05
N GLN A 105 -10.45 -10.36 -9.56
CA GLN A 105 -9.25 -11.04 -9.07
C GLN A 105 -8.22 -11.23 -10.18
N HIS A 106 -8.65 -11.63 -11.37
CA HIS A 106 -7.78 -11.77 -12.54
C HIS A 106 -7.16 -10.41 -12.93
N LEU A 107 -7.96 -9.35 -12.90
CA LEU A 107 -7.47 -8.00 -13.18
C LEU A 107 -6.36 -7.59 -12.19
N ALA A 108 -6.54 -7.89 -10.91
CA ALA A 108 -5.54 -7.60 -9.88
C ALA A 108 -4.25 -8.41 -10.11
N GLU A 109 -4.36 -9.67 -10.53
CA GLU A 109 -3.21 -10.51 -10.85
C GLU A 109 -2.42 -9.97 -12.05
N LEU A 110 -3.13 -9.53 -13.09
CA LEU A 110 -2.51 -8.93 -14.27
C LEU A 110 -1.77 -7.64 -13.93
N ASP A 111 -2.35 -6.80 -13.08
CA ASP A 111 -1.70 -5.57 -12.62
C ASP A 111 -0.42 -5.87 -11.84
N SER A 112 -0.42 -6.89 -11.00
CA SER A 112 0.77 -7.32 -10.25
C SER A 112 1.87 -7.83 -11.18
N GLN A 113 1.52 -8.60 -12.21
CA GLN A 113 2.47 -9.11 -13.21
C GLN A 113 3.10 -7.96 -14.00
N ASP A 114 2.29 -6.99 -14.44
CA ASP A 114 2.76 -5.81 -15.16
C ASP A 114 3.79 -5.02 -14.34
N ARG A 115 3.55 -4.86 -13.04
CA ARG A 115 4.48 -4.16 -12.16
C ARG A 115 5.79 -4.92 -11.97
N GLU A 116 5.74 -6.23 -11.89
CA GLU A 116 6.94 -7.07 -11.80
C GLU A 116 7.75 -7.01 -13.09
N ASP A 117 7.10 -7.10 -14.24
CA ASP A 117 7.75 -7.01 -15.55
C ASP A 117 8.39 -5.65 -15.79
N SER A 118 7.78 -4.57 -15.29
CA SER A 118 8.32 -3.21 -15.41
C SER A 118 9.59 -2.99 -14.59
N LYS A 119 9.90 -3.85 -13.63
CA LYS A 119 11.11 -3.78 -12.81
C LYS A 119 12.30 -4.50 -13.44
N GLN A 120 12.08 -5.24 -14.50
CA GLN A 120 13.13 -5.88 -15.30
C GLN A 120 13.51 -4.96 -16.46
#